data_566b44c8f601f4fb7dbc3e96172dfd0e
#
_entry.id   566b44c8f601f4fb7dbc3e96172dfd0e
#
_cell.length_a   1.000
_cell.length_b   1.000
_cell.length_c   1.000
_cell.angle_alpha   90.00
_cell.angle_beta   90.00
_cell.angle_gamma   90.00
#
_symmetry.space_group_name_H-M   'P 1'
#
loop_
_entity.id
_entity.type
_entity.pdbx_description
1 polymer ?
#
loop_
_entity_poly.entity_id
_entity_poly.type
_entity_poly.pdbx_seq_one_letter_code
_entity_poly.pdbx_strand_id
1 'polypeptide(L)'
;MNFSIADNDKESLLGTLKIANLKFQKTYPGDKPDRQPVHTVYGGANLFKSDTCVKMGDVALKNLLTYAPDFVTLAQVLKFAGHEELPDSDKKIEKLAKKLEEMDEKERKEEPAWLAWSVYNKIIQKLKTEAVEDFRIDFEDGFGNRPDDEEDATAVSAANELAMGMKNKTISPFIGIRIKPFTEDLKLRGVRTLDIFLTTLLQQTNGKLPDNFVVMLPKVTIPEQVTTLVRLFELIEKNNNLTPGSLRMETMVEATQIIMDEDGRNPLMRIIRASDGRCIAAHFGTYDYTASCGITARYQTMDHPVCDFAHHMTKVALGGTGIFLSDGATNVMPVAPHRGDDLSEEQLKENRKSVHNAWKIGYGHTMHSLINGFYQGWDLNPAQLPMRYAATYNFFLSSMNDATYRLKTFVERAAISTLTGDIFDDAATGQGLLNFFLKAMNCGAITEQEALATGLTIEEIRSRSFYKILQGRRAGGNKE
;
A
#
# COMPACT_ATOMS: atom_id res chain seq x y z
N MET A 1 44.83 11.24 30.28
CA MET A 1 43.89 12.33 30.01
C MET A 1 43.11 12.62 31.28
N ASN A 2 42.99 13.87 31.70
CA ASN A 2 42.15 14.21 32.85
C ASN A 2 40.73 14.47 32.39
N PHE A 3 39.75 13.78 32.99
CA PHE A 3 38.33 13.96 32.69
C PHE A 3 37.71 14.81 33.82
N SER A 4 36.82 15.73 33.45
CA SER A 4 36.15 16.63 34.41
C SER A 4 34.89 15.99 35.03
N ILE A 5 34.40 14.87 34.49
CA ILE A 5 33.19 14.20 34.96
C ILE A 5 33.58 12.85 35.59
N ALA A 6 33.16 12.61 36.83
CA ALA A 6 33.40 11.35 37.53
C ALA A 6 32.66 10.18 36.84
N ASP A 7 33.25 8.98 36.91
CA ASP A 7 32.67 7.81 36.22
C ASP A 7 31.30 7.41 36.79
N ASN A 8 31.10 7.49 38.10
CA ASN A 8 29.81 7.23 38.75
C ASN A 8 28.70 8.18 38.27
N ASP A 9 29.04 9.47 38.05
CA ASP A 9 28.07 10.44 37.52
C ASP A 9 27.69 10.13 36.07
N LYS A 10 28.70 9.74 35.27
CA LYS A 10 28.46 9.29 33.87
C LYS A 10 27.56 8.05 33.85
N GLU A 11 27.86 7.03 34.66
CA GLU A 11 27.06 5.80 34.69
C GLU A 11 25.61 6.04 35.09
N SER A 12 25.38 6.89 36.12
CA SER A 12 24.04 7.26 36.55
C SER A 12 23.25 7.99 35.44
N LEU A 13 23.86 9.02 34.85
CA LEU A 13 23.23 9.81 33.79
C LEU A 13 22.98 8.97 32.53
N LEU A 14 23.98 8.17 32.10
CA LEU A 14 23.85 7.32 30.92
C LEU A 14 22.90 6.16 31.17
N GLY A 15 22.77 5.66 32.39
CA GLY A 15 21.78 4.65 32.78
C GLY A 15 20.34 5.17 32.60
N THR A 16 20.07 6.38 33.09
CA THR A 16 18.77 7.03 32.91
C THR A 16 18.46 7.28 31.43
N LEU A 17 19.44 7.80 30.69
CA LEU A 17 19.30 8.02 29.24
C LEU A 17 19.06 6.72 28.49
N LYS A 18 19.72 5.62 28.85
CA LYS A 18 19.52 4.30 28.24
C LYS A 18 18.07 3.84 28.38
N ILE A 19 17.47 3.99 29.56
CA ILE A 19 16.06 3.63 29.79
C ILE A 19 15.13 4.46 28.88
N ALA A 20 15.36 5.76 28.81
CA ALA A 20 14.57 6.66 27.96
C ALA A 20 14.73 6.31 26.48
N ASN A 21 15.94 6.03 25.99
CA ASN A 21 16.22 5.63 24.63
C ASN A 21 15.56 4.28 24.27
N LEU A 22 15.59 3.30 25.16
CA LEU A 22 14.91 2.02 24.94
C LEU A 22 13.38 2.18 24.83
N LYS A 23 12.80 3.04 25.68
CA LYS A 23 11.38 3.39 25.60
C LYS A 23 11.05 4.07 24.27
N PHE A 24 11.88 5.01 23.83
CA PHE A 24 11.74 5.68 22.53
C PHE A 24 11.82 4.67 21.37
N GLN A 25 12.84 3.81 21.35
CA GLN A 25 13.01 2.77 20.31
C GLN A 25 11.85 1.78 20.27
N LYS A 26 11.26 1.44 21.42
CA LYS A 26 10.05 0.59 21.46
C LYS A 26 8.84 1.28 20.83
N THR A 27 8.71 2.60 21.01
CA THR A 27 7.60 3.39 20.42
C THR A 27 7.81 3.64 18.93
N TYR A 28 9.07 3.86 18.54
CA TYR A 28 9.47 4.20 17.16
C TYR A 28 10.51 3.19 16.64
N PRO A 29 10.09 1.95 16.34
CA PRO A 29 11.00 0.90 15.88
C PRO A 29 11.51 1.12 14.44
N GLY A 30 10.98 2.13 13.75
CA GLY A 30 11.20 2.38 12.33
C GLY A 30 10.22 1.59 11.44
N ASP A 31 10.42 1.71 10.14
CA ASP A 31 9.58 1.00 9.15
C ASP A 31 9.76 -0.53 9.28
N LYS A 32 8.69 -1.28 9.05
CA LYS A 32 8.74 -2.75 9.06
C LYS A 32 9.38 -3.27 7.75
N PRO A 33 10.11 -4.39 7.79
CA PRO A 33 10.63 -5.04 6.59
C PRO A 33 9.54 -5.78 5.83
N ASP A 34 8.37 -5.98 6.46
CA ASP A 34 7.27 -6.75 5.93
C ASP A 34 6.73 -6.10 4.65
N ARG A 35 6.19 -6.92 3.78
CA ARG A 35 5.54 -6.46 2.57
C ARG A 35 4.33 -5.59 2.93
N GLN A 36 4.27 -4.39 2.37
CA GLN A 36 3.07 -3.55 2.35
C GLN A 36 2.39 -3.72 0.98
N PRO A 37 1.08 -4.05 0.92
CA PRO A 37 0.38 -4.11 -0.35
C PRO A 37 0.35 -2.72 -1.02
N VAL A 38 0.37 -2.68 -2.36
CA VAL A 38 0.30 -1.41 -3.11
C VAL A 38 -1.12 -0.87 -3.15
N HIS A 39 -2.10 -1.71 -2.91
CA HIS A 39 -3.51 -1.33 -2.82
C HIS A 39 -4.29 -2.24 -1.87
N THR A 40 -5.43 -1.74 -1.44
CA THR A 40 -6.53 -2.52 -0.90
C THR A 40 -7.74 -2.34 -1.80
N VAL A 41 -8.34 -3.44 -2.26
CA VAL A 41 -9.60 -3.41 -3.01
C VAL A 41 -10.75 -3.62 -2.02
N TYR A 42 -11.69 -2.69 -1.98
CA TYR A 42 -12.91 -2.82 -1.18
C TYR A 42 -14.05 -3.32 -2.06
N GLY A 43 -14.67 -4.43 -1.68
CA GLY A 43 -15.82 -4.99 -2.35
C GLY A 43 -16.94 -5.35 -1.37
N GLY A 44 -18.19 -4.98 -1.70
CA GLY A 44 -19.34 -5.25 -0.85
C GLY A 44 -19.44 -6.74 -0.48
N ALA A 45 -19.69 -7.03 0.79
CA ALA A 45 -19.69 -8.38 1.33
C ALA A 45 -20.71 -9.32 0.64
N ASN A 46 -21.82 -8.77 0.18
CA ASN A 46 -22.83 -9.50 -0.60
C ASN A 46 -22.35 -9.99 -1.98
N LEU A 47 -21.29 -9.37 -2.52
CA LEU A 47 -20.73 -9.71 -3.83
C LEU A 47 -19.50 -10.63 -3.73
N PHE A 48 -18.97 -10.80 -2.52
CA PHE A 48 -17.77 -11.58 -2.31
C PHE A 48 -18.00 -13.07 -2.58
N LYS A 49 -17.10 -13.66 -3.37
CA LYS A 49 -17.02 -15.08 -3.70
C LYS A 49 -15.59 -15.57 -3.55
N SER A 50 -15.43 -16.88 -3.37
CA SER A 50 -14.14 -17.53 -3.19
C SER A 50 -13.12 -17.27 -4.30
N ASP A 51 -13.57 -16.91 -5.50
CA ASP A 51 -12.76 -16.62 -6.68
C ASP A 51 -12.76 -15.13 -7.09
N THR A 52 -13.28 -14.25 -6.23
CA THR A 52 -13.42 -12.81 -6.53
C THR A 52 -12.09 -12.17 -6.95
N CYS A 53 -10.99 -12.45 -6.24
CA CYS A 53 -9.68 -11.86 -6.55
C CYS A 53 -9.15 -12.30 -7.92
N VAL A 54 -9.37 -13.56 -8.29
CA VAL A 54 -8.98 -14.11 -9.61
C VAL A 54 -9.80 -13.45 -10.71
N LYS A 55 -11.12 -13.40 -10.58
CA LYS A 55 -12.01 -12.76 -11.55
C LYS A 55 -11.70 -11.28 -11.74
N MET A 56 -11.32 -10.58 -10.67
CA MET A 56 -10.89 -9.18 -10.77
C MET A 56 -9.61 -9.05 -11.62
N GLY A 57 -8.67 -9.98 -11.49
CA GLY A 57 -7.48 -10.05 -12.34
C GLY A 57 -7.83 -10.22 -13.82
N ASP A 58 -8.73 -11.15 -14.14
CA ASP A 58 -9.18 -11.38 -15.51
C ASP A 58 -9.84 -10.14 -16.11
N VAL A 59 -10.70 -9.46 -15.35
CA VAL A 59 -11.35 -8.21 -15.77
C VAL A 59 -10.32 -7.11 -15.96
N ALA A 60 -9.37 -6.96 -15.06
CA ALA A 60 -8.30 -5.95 -15.16
C ALA A 60 -7.42 -6.17 -16.39
N LEU A 61 -7.01 -7.43 -16.65
CA LEU A 61 -6.21 -7.78 -17.82
C LEU A 61 -7.00 -7.53 -19.11
N LYS A 62 -8.26 -7.93 -19.16
CA LYS A 62 -9.13 -7.65 -20.33
C LYS A 62 -9.24 -6.15 -20.59
N ASN A 63 -9.42 -5.33 -19.55
CA ASN A 63 -9.45 -3.87 -19.68
C ASN A 63 -8.13 -3.31 -20.22
N LEU A 64 -6.98 -3.76 -19.67
CA LEU A 64 -5.68 -3.34 -20.17
C LEU A 64 -5.54 -3.63 -21.67
N LEU A 65 -5.75 -4.89 -22.08
CA LEU A 65 -5.60 -5.31 -23.48
C LEU A 65 -6.59 -4.65 -24.43
N THR A 66 -7.80 -4.29 -23.94
CA THR A 66 -8.81 -3.60 -24.76
C THR A 66 -8.46 -2.12 -24.98
N TYR A 67 -7.99 -1.43 -23.95
CA TYR A 67 -7.82 0.03 -23.98
C TYR A 67 -6.37 0.49 -24.13
N ALA A 68 -5.41 -0.37 -23.84
CA ALA A 68 -3.99 -0.20 -24.13
C ALA A 68 -3.41 -1.54 -24.59
N PRO A 69 -3.61 -1.93 -25.86
CA PRO A 69 -3.22 -3.24 -26.37
C PRO A 69 -1.70 -3.47 -26.40
N ASP A 70 -0.93 -2.41 -26.31
CA ASP A 70 0.52 -2.41 -26.34
C ASP A 70 1.12 -1.38 -25.36
N PHE A 71 2.43 -1.52 -25.11
CA PHE A 71 3.17 -0.67 -24.18
C PHE A 71 3.28 0.79 -24.62
N VAL A 72 3.26 1.05 -25.94
CA VAL A 72 3.34 2.41 -26.49
C VAL A 72 2.04 3.15 -26.22
N THR A 73 0.89 2.50 -26.49
CA THR A 73 -0.42 3.04 -26.19
C THR A 73 -0.56 3.40 -24.71
N LEU A 74 -0.14 2.51 -23.80
CA LEU A 74 -0.17 2.79 -22.35
C LEU A 74 0.72 3.98 -21.99
N ALA A 75 1.97 4.00 -22.49
CA ALA A 75 2.92 5.06 -22.22
C ALA A 75 2.44 6.43 -22.73
N GLN A 76 1.85 6.49 -23.91
CA GLN A 76 1.27 7.70 -24.48
C GLN A 76 0.04 8.20 -23.69
N VAL A 77 -0.82 7.27 -23.26
CA VAL A 77 -2.01 7.60 -22.45
C VAL A 77 -1.58 8.18 -21.11
N LEU A 78 -0.64 7.55 -20.41
CA LEU A 78 -0.21 7.95 -19.06
C LEU A 78 0.96 8.95 -19.05
N LYS A 79 1.49 9.28 -20.23
CA LYS A 79 2.61 10.23 -20.42
C LYS A 79 3.86 9.82 -19.64
N PHE A 80 4.32 8.57 -19.85
CA PHE A 80 5.61 8.14 -19.30
C PHE A 80 6.75 8.98 -19.87
N ALA A 81 7.84 9.12 -19.12
CA ALA A 81 9.03 9.81 -19.62
C ALA A 81 9.50 9.17 -20.94
N GLY A 82 9.75 9.98 -21.97
CA GLY A 82 10.17 9.53 -23.30
C GLY A 82 9.04 9.01 -24.20
N HIS A 83 7.76 9.16 -23.79
CA HIS A 83 6.63 8.67 -24.59
C HIS A 83 6.52 9.33 -25.95
N GLU A 84 7.01 10.56 -26.13
CA GLU A 84 7.02 11.28 -27.41
C GLU A 84 7.95 10.67 -28.46
N GLU A 85 8.97 9.92 -28.01
CA GLU A 85 9.95 9.27 -28.89
C GLU A 85 9.49 7.89 -29.36
N LEU A 86 8.38 7.38 -28.79
CA LEU A 86 7.85 6.07 -29.16
C LEU A 86 7.14 6.09 -30.50
N PRO A 87 7.14 4.98 -31.25
CA PRO A 87 6.52 4.92 -32.57
C PRO A 87 5.00 5.11 -32.52
N ASP A 88 4.44 5.59 -33.63
CA ASP A 88 3.05 5.98 -33.77
C ASP A 88 2.20 5.02 -34.65
N SER A 89 2.79 3.95 -35.18
CA SER A 89 2.08 2.99 -36.04
C SER A 89 2.28 1.55 -35.60
N ASP A 90 1.22 0.74 -35.72
CA ASP A 90 1.16 -0.65 -35.27
C ASP A 90 2.34 -1.47 -35.77
N LYS A 91 2.69 -1.36 -37.07
CA LYS A 91 3.85 -2.09 -37.66
C LYS A 91 5.17 -1.73 -36.99
N LYS A 92 5.39 -0.45 -36.66
CA LYS A 92 6.61 -0.01 -35.97
C LYS A 92 6.61 -0.47 -34.52
N ILE A 93 5.45 -0.46 -33.85
CA ILE A 93 5.26 -0.93 -32.48
C ILE A 93 5.58 -2.44 -32.40
N GLU A 94 4.99 -3.24 -33.28
CA GLU A 94 5.26 -4.70 -33.36
C GLU A 94 6.76 -4.99 -33.59
N LYS A 95 7.39 -4.26 -34.52
CA LYS A 95 8.84 -4.42 -34.78
C LYS A 95 9.66 -4.05 -33.56
N LEU A 96 9.30 -2.98 -32.84
CA LEU A 96 9.98 -2.56 -31.63
C LEU A 96 9.79 -3.57 -30.50
N ALA A 97 8.56 -4.07 -30.31
CA ALA A 97 8.26 -5.10 -29.32
C ALA A 97 9.13 -6.33 -29.53
N LYS A 98 9.16 -6.84 -30.77
CA LYS A 98 9.99 -8.00 -31.14
C LYS A 98 11.48 -7.75 -30.91
N LYS A 99 11.99 -6.58 -31.29
CA LYS A 99 13.39 -6.18 -31.01
C LYS A 99 13.69 -6.24 -29.52
N LEU A 100 12.82 -5.68 -28.67
CA LEU A 100 13.00 -5.66 -27.21
C LEU A 100 12.90 -7.06 -26.57
N GLU A 101 12.08 -7.96 -27.11
CA GLU A 101 11.98 -9.36 -26.66
C GLU A 101 13.25 -10.16 -26.96
N GLU A 102 13.88 -9.92 -28.13
CA GLU A 102 15.09 -10.63 -28.58
C GLU A 102 16.37 -10.13 -27.88
N MET A 103 16.36 -8.92 -27.29
CA MET A 103 17.50 -8.33 -26.58
C MET A 103 17.73 -8.96 -25.21
N ASP A 104 18.98 -9.02 -24.78
CA ASP A 104 19.30 -9.29 -23.37
C ASP A 104 18.86 -8.13 -22.45
N GLU A 105 18.85 -8.38 -21.14
CA GLU A 105 18.37 -7.39 -20.18
C GLU A 105 19.22 -6.12 -20.15
N LYS A 106 20.52 -6.23 -20.32
CA LYS A 106 21.44 -5.10 -20.27
C LYS A 106 21.27 -4.21 -21.49
N GLU A 107 21.24 -4.81 -22.69
CA GLU A 107 20.99 -4.10 -23.95
C GLU A 107 19.63 -3.42 -23.94
N ARG A 108 18.62 -4.11 -23.44
CA ARG A 108 17.25 -3.58 -23.34
C ARG A 108 17.16 -2.33 -22.45
N LYS A 109 17.93 -2.27 -21.35
CA LYS A 109 17.95 -1.11 -20.43
C LYS A 109 18.48 0.17 -21.08
N GLU A 110 19.25 0.06 -22.16
CA GLU A 110 19.77 1.21 -22.91
C GLU A 110 18.79 1.73 -23.98
N GLU A 111 17.70 1.00 -24.25
CA GLU A 111 16.71 1.40 -25.26
C GLU A 111 15.74 2.45 -24.69
N PRO A 112 15.43 3.53 -25.43
CA PRO A 112 14.50 4.56 -24.97
C PRO A 112 13.10 4.01 -24.60
N ALA A 113 12.71 2.92 -25.24
CA ALA A 113 11.41 2.26 -25.00
C ALA A 113 11.41 1.33 -23.77
N TRP A 114 12.56 1.10 -23.12
CA TRP A 114 12.71 0.13 -22.03
C TRP A 114 11.71 0.37 -20.91
N LEU A 115 11.54 1.61 -20.45
CA LEU A 115 10.65 1.95 -19.35
C LEU A 115 9.20 1.54 -19.67
N ALA A 116 8.68 1.97 -20.81
CA ALA A 116 7.32 1.67 -21.26
C ALA A 116 7.10 0.16 -21.41
N TRP A 117 8.04 -0.52 -22.06
CA TRP A 117 7.99 -1.97 -22.28
C TRP A 117 8.05 -2.75 -20.95
N SER A 118 8.95 -2.38 -20.05
CA SER A 118 9.13 -3.05 -18.75
C SER A 118 7.91 -2.87 -17.86
N VAL A 119 7.38 -1.65 -17.73
CA VAL A 119 6.18 -1.37 -16.95
C VAL A 119 5.00 -2.19 -17.48
N TYR A 120 4.77 -2.17 -18.79
CA TYR A 120 3.64 -2.87 -19.40
C TYR A 120 3.70 -4.39 -19.17
N ASN A 121 4.85 -5.01 -19.39
CA ASN A 121 5.01 -6.46 -19.19
C ASN A 121 4.90 -6.86 -17.72
N LYS A 122 5.44 -6.05 -16.80
CA LYS A 122 5.27 -6.25 -15.36
C LYS A 122 3.79 -6.17 -14.95
N ILE A 123 3.01 -5.24 -15.52
CA ILE A 123 1.57 -5.15 -15.28
C ILE A 123 0.87 -6.42 -15.76
N ILE A 124 1.12 -6.85 -17.01
CA ILE A 124 0.52 -8.08 -17.54
C ILE A 124 0.82 -9.29 -16.65
N GLN A 125 2.08 -9.45 -16.27
CA GLN A 125 2.49 -10.53 -15.38
C GLN A 125 1.79 -10.45 -14.02
N LYS A 126 1.73 -9.26 -13.44
CA LYS A 126 1.07 -9.02 -12.15
C LYS A 126 -0.42 -9.34 -12.20
N LEU A 127 -1.12 -8.87 -13.23
CA LEU A 127 -2.56 -9.13 -13.41
C LEU A 127 -2.88 -10.60 -13.63
N LYS A 128 -1.95 -11.39 -14.21
CA LYS A 128 -2.10 -12.84 -14.39
C LYS A 128 -1.82 -13.66 -13.13
N THR A 129 -0.98 -13.17 -12.23
CA THR A 129 -0.49 -13.98 -11.10
C THR A 129 -1.05 -13.55 -9.76
N GLU A 130 -1.10 -12.26 -9.50
CA GLU A 130 -1.51 -11.67 -8.22
C GLU A 130 -2.09 -10.27 -8.46
N ALA A 131 -3.22 -10.19 -9.14
CA ALA A 131 -3.83 -8.94 -9.53
C ALA A 131 -4.31 -8.10 -8.34
N VAL A 132 -4.83 -8.75 -7.30
CA VAL A 132 -5.30 -8.14 -6.06
C VAL A 132 -4.32 -8.52 -4.95
N GLU A 133 -3.64 -7.52 -4.37
CA GLU A 133 -2.71 -7.77 -3.27
C GLU A 133 -3.42 -7.83 -1.92
N ASP A 134 -4.43 -6.99 -1.73
CA ASP A 134 -5.19 -6.92 -0.50
C ASP A 134 -6.68 -6.69 -0.80
N PHE A 135 -7.55 -7.43 -0.12
CA PHE A 135 -8.99 -7.35 -0.30
C PHE A 135 -9.72 -7.16 1.02
N ARG A 136 -10.63 -6.19 1.08
CA ARG A 136 -11.55 -5.99 2.20
C ARG A 136 -12.96 -6.39 1.81
N ILE A 137 -13.47 -7.44 2.46
CA ILE A 137 -14.89 -7.82 2.41
C ILE A 137 -15.63 -6.77 3.21
N ASP A 138 -16.36 -5.91 2.53
CA ASP A 138 -16.84 -4.68 3.09
C ASP A 138 -18.32 -4.80 3.55
N PHE A 139 -18.55 -4.72 4.87
CA PHE A 139 -19.86 -4.66 5.48
C PHE A 139 -20.32 -3.22 5.78
N GLU A 140 -19.54 -2.21 5.40
CA GLU A 140 -19.84 -0.81 5.63
C GLU A 140 -20.35 -0.15 4.34
N ASP A 141 -19.69 0.83 3.78
CA ASP A 141 -20.17 1.61 2.64
C ASP A 141 -20.39 0.76 1.37
N GLY A 142 -19.53 -0.22 1.10
CA GLY A 142 -19.68 -1.11 -0.06
C GLY A 142 -20.84 -2.10 0.05
N PHE A 143 -21.31 -2.38 1.25
CA PHE A 143 -22.51 -3.18 1.53
C PHE A 143 -23.75 -2.33 1.67
N GLY A 144 -23.60 -1.17 2.29
CA GLY A 144 -24.68 -0.22 2.56
C GLY A 144 -25.51 -0.56 3.79
N ASN A 145 -26.62 0.18 3.94
CA ASN A 145 -27.54 -0.03 5.05
C ASN A 145 -28.63 -1.03 4.65
N ARG A 146 -28.58 -2.22 5.26
CA ARG A 146 -29.49 -3.34 4.99
C ARG A 146 -30.11 -3.85 6.29
N PRO A 147 -31.22 -4.61 6.22
CA PRO A 147 -31.79 -5.27 7.39
C PRO A 147 -30.79 -6.18 8.11
N ASP A 148 -30.92 -6.30 9.42
CA ASP A 148 -30.01 -7.07 10.28
C ASP A 148 -29.89 -8.54 9.88
N ASP A 149 -31.02 -9.15 9.50
CA ASP A 149 -31.08 -10.55 9.05
C ASP A 149 -30.37 -10.78 7.71
N GLU A 150 -30.42 -9.80 6.80
CA GLU A 150 -29.68 -9.83 5.55
C GLU A 150 -28.17 -9.72 5.78
N GLU A 151 -27.75 -8.83 6.70
CA GLU A 151 -26.33 -8.68 7.05
C GLU A 151 -25.80 -9.92 7.78
N ASP A 152 -26.59 -10.53 8.68
CA ASP A 152 -26.23 -11.79 9.34
C ASP A 152 -26.01 -12.91 8.33
N ALA A 153 -26.97 -13.10 7.41
CA ALA A 153 -26.87 -14.10 6.34
C ALA A 153 -25.66 -13.85 5.43
N THR A 154 -25.38 -12.58 5.13
CA THR A 154 -24.22 -12.19 4.33
C THR A 154 -22.91 -12.46 5.09
N ALA A 155 -22.83 -12.20 6.38
CA ALA A 155 -21.64 -12.49 7.20
C ALA A 155 -21.32 -13.99 7.19
N VAL A 156 -22.31 -14.85 7.34
CA VAL A 156 -22.17 -16.32 7.22
C VAL A 156 -21.72 -16.71 5.82
N SER A 157 -22.37 -16.18 4.78
CA SER A 157 -22.04 -16.51 3.38
C SER A 157 -20.62 -16.09 3.02
N ALA A 158 -20.23 -14.87 3.36
CA ALA A 158 -18.90 -14.34 3.05
C ALA A 158 -17.79 -15.12 3.80
N ALA A 159 -18.02 -15.52 5.05
CA ALA A 159 -17.09 -16.35 5.80
C ALA A 159 -16.90 -17.75 5.18
N ASN A 160 -17.99 -18.38 4.72
CA ASN A 160 -17.93 -19.66 4.00
C ASN A 160 -17.18 -19.53 2.67
N GLU A 161 -17.43 -18.48 1.91
CA GLU A 161 -16.74 -18.19 0.65
C GLU A 161 -15.24 -17.95 0.90
N LEU A 162 -14.88 -17.23 1.98
CA LEU A 162 -13.48 -17.03 2.36
C LEU A 162 -12.80 -18.36 2.72
N ALA A 163 -13.43 -19.20 3.51
CA ALA A 163 -12.92 -20.53 3.84
C ALA A 163 -12.71 -21.40 2.58
N MET A 164 -13.64 -21.31 1.63
CA MET A 164 -13.51 -21.99 0.32
C MET A 164 -12.34 -21.43 -0.48
N GLY A 165 -12.17 -20.10 -0.53
CA GLY A 165 -11.07 -19.45 -1.22
C GLY A 165 -9.70 -19.79 -0.61
N MET A 166 -9.60 -19.93 0.71
CA MET A 166 -8.40 -20.43 1.39
C MET A 166 -8.05 -21.86 0.92
N LYS A 167 -9.04 -22.74 0.87
CA LYS A 167 -8.86 -24.12 0.40
C LYS A 167 -8.42 -24.18 -1.05
N ASN A 168 -8.99 -23.34 -1.90
CA ASN A 168 -8.74 -23.30 -3.34
C ASN A 168 -7.50 -22.46 -3.70
N LYS A 169 -6.92 -21.73 -2.74
CA LYS A 169 -5.80 -20.79 -2.94
C LYS A 169 -6.13 -19.68 -3.95
N THR A 170 -7.34 -19.13 -3.88
CA THR A 170 -7.86 -18.11 -4.79
C THR A 170 -8.03 -16.74 -4.11
N ILE A 171 -7.71 -16.63 -2.82
CA ILE A 171 -7.72 -15.36 -2.08
C ILE A 171 -6.45 -14.55 -2.34
N SER A 172 -6.52 -13.25 -2.07
CA SER A 172 -5.35 -12.36 -2.08
C SER A 172 -4.39 -12.65 -0.91
N PRO A 173 -3.11 -12.28 -1.03
CA PRO A 173 -2.10 -12.48 0.04
C PRO A 173 -2.44 -11.76 1.35
N PHE A 174 -3.13 -10.64 1.26
CA PHE A 174 -3.70 -9.90 2.37
C PHE A 174 -5.20 -9.86 2.20
N ILE A 175 -5.94 -10.13 3.27
CA ILE A 175 -7.39 -10.14 3.22
C ILE A 175 -7.97 -9.79 4.59
N GLY A 176 -9.15 -9.21 4.60
CA GLY A 176 -9.83 -8.90 5.84
C GLY A 176 -11.27 -8.47 5.62
N ILE A 177 -11.90 -8.03 6.69
CA ILE A 177 -13.23 -7.45 6.68
C ILE A 177 -13.21 -6.00 7.12
N ARG A 178 -14.10 -5.17 6.58
CA ARG A 178 -14.44 -3.88 7.16
C ARG A 178 -15.84 -4.03 7.79
N ILE A 179 -15.90 -3.87 9.10
CA ILE A 179 -17.13 -3.92 9.86
C ILE A 179 -17.80 -2.55 9.90
N LYS A 180 -19.06 -2.48 10.37
CA LYS A 180 -19.70 -1.19 10.67
C LYS A 180 -19.00 -0.48 11.82
N PRO A 181 -18.99 0.87 11.83
CA PRO A 181 -18.30 1.67 12.84
C PRO A 181 -18.87 1.45 14.25
N PHE A 182 -18.04 1.72 15.26
CA PHE A 182 -18.46 1.67 16.67
C PHE A 182 -19.00 3.03 17.15
N THR A 183 -19.80 3.67 16.30
CA THR A 183 -20.66 4.80 16.71
C THR A 183 -21.84 4.29 17.52
N GLU A 184 -22.51 5.19 18.25
CA GLU A 184 -23.63 4.79 19.13
C GLU A 184 -24.72 4.03 18.37
N ASP A 185 -25.02 4.46 17.13
CA ASP A 185 -26.09 3.87 16.31
C ASP A 185 -25.72 2.52 15.68
N LEU A 186 -24.43 2.25 15.42
CA LEU A 186 -24.00 1.10 14.62
C LEU A 186 -23.14 0.08 15.39
N LYS A 187 -22.68 0.41 16.60
CA LYS A 187 -21.79 -0.45 17.38
C LYS A 187 -22.30 -1.87 17.59
N LEU A 188 -23.59 -2.03 17.89
CA LEU A 188 -24.18 -3.36 18.09
C LEU A 188 -24.15 -4.17 16.81
N ARG A 189 -24.44 -3.54 15.68
CA ARG A 189 -24.39 -4.19 14.37
C ARG A 189 -22.95 -4.60 14.01
N GLY A 190 -21.98 -3.70 14.20
CA GLY A 190 -20.56 -3.99 13.94
C GLY A 190 -20.03 -5.14 14.78
N VAL A 191 -20.36 -5.19 16.07
CA VAL A 191 -19.98 -6.30 16.97
C VAL A 191 -20.60 -7.62 16.51
N ARG A 192 -21.89 -7.60 16.15
CA ARG A 192 -22.61 -8.79 15.71
C ARG A 192 -22.06 -9.35 14.42
N THR A 193 -21.77 -8.50 13.43
CA THR A 193 -21.16 -8.93 12.15
C THR A 193 -19.78 -9.51 12.37
N LEU A 194 -18.93 -8.89 13.21
CA LEU A 194 -17.62 -9.39 13.59
C LEU A 194 -17.69 -10.81 14.17
N ASP A 195 -18.57 -11.02 15.13
CA ASP A 195 -18.71 -12.30 15.84
C ASP A 195 -19.21 -13.39 14.88
N ILE A 196 -20.29 -13.14 14.14
CA ILE A 196 -20.84 -14.11 13.17
C ILE A 196 -19.79 -14.49 12.14
N PHE A 197 -19.11 -13.51 11.54
CA PHE A 197 -18.13 -13.75 10.49
C PHE A 197 -16.96 -14.59 11.00
N LEU A 198 -16.31 -14.16 12.10
CA LEU A 198 -15.13 -14.85 12.64
C LEU A 198 -15.48 -16.25 13.18
N THR A 199 -16.59 -16.38 13.89
CA THR A 199 -17.03 -17.68 14.40
C THR A 199 -17.30 -18.65 13.25
N THR A 200 -18.00 -18.21 12.20
CA THR A 200 -18.26 -19.04 11.02
C THR A 200 -16.98 -19.41 10.29
N LEU A 201 -16.09 -18.45 10.05
CA LEU A 201 -14.81 -18.70 9.38
C LEU A 201 -13.98 -19.74 10.14
N LEU A 202 -13.81 -19.56 11.45
CA LEU A 202 -13.01 -20.46 12.29
C LEU A 202 -13.59 -21.87 12.37
N GLN A 203 -14.92 -22.03 12.39
CA GLN A 203 -15.58 -23.31 12.30
C GLN A 203 -15.28 -24.03 10.97
N GLN A 204 -15.31 -23.30 9.84
CA GLN A 204 -15.07 -23.85 8.50
C GLN A 204 -13.61 -24.19 8.23
N THR A 205 -12.69 -23.51 8.91
CA THR A 205 -11.23 -23.65 8.69
C THR A 205 -10.51 -24.44 9.79
N ASN A 206 -11.25 -25.06 10.71
CA ASN A 206 -10.69 -25.73 11.89
C ASN A 206 -9.77 -24.82 12.71
N GLY A 207 -10.24 -23.61 13.01
CA GLY A 207 -9.55 -22.62 13.83
C GLY A 207 -8.40 -21.88 13.12
N LYS A 208 -8.32 -21.88 11.80
CA LYS A 208 -7.27 -21.20 11.06
C LYS A 208 -7.76 -19.90 10.43
N LEU A 209 -7.06 -18.82 10.68
CA LEU A 209 -7.23 -17.57 9.94
C LEU A 209 -6.41 -17.59 8.63
N PRO A 210 -6.81 -16.83 7.59
CA PRO A 210 -5.92 -16.55 6.47
C PRO A 210 -4.62 -15.88 6.94
N ASP A 211 -3.53 -16.08 6.22
CA ASP A 211 -2.34 -15.26 6.41
C ASP A 211 -2.70 -13.78 6.21
N ASN A 212 -2.10 -12.90 7.03
CA ASN A 212 -2.32 -11.45 6.97
C ASN A 212 -3.81 -11.03 7.06
N PHE A 213 -4.62 -11.79 7.81
CA PHE A 213 -6.02 -11.43 8.06
C PHE A 213 -6.13 -10.23 9.00
N VAL A 214 -6.98 -9.27 8.65
CA VAL A 214 -7.21 -8.06 9.45
C VAL A 214 -8.68 -7.69 9.53
N VAL A 215 -9.02 -6.93 10.58
CA VAL A 215 -10.33 -6.28 10.72
C VAL A 215 -10.14 -4.78 10.64
N MET A 216 -10.76 -4.15 9.66
CA MET A 216 -10.77 -2.69 9.50
C MET A 216 -11.89 -2.10 10.34
N LEU A 217 -11.54 -1.18 11.25
CA LEU A 217 -12.50 -0.37 11.99
C LEU A 217 -12.63 1.02 11.35
N PRO A 218 -13.78 1.33 10.72
CA PRO A 218 -14.00 2.64 10.11
C PRO A 218 -14.46 3.68 11.13
N LYS A 219 -14.43 4.96 10.73
CA LYS A 219 -14.96 6.13 11.43
C LYS A 219 -14.52 6.23 12.90
N VAL A 220 -13.24 5.88 13.14
CA VAL A 220 -12.63 5.96 14.48
C VAL A 220 -12.42 7.42 14.86
N THR A 221 -12.90 7.81 16.04
CA THR A 221 -12.77 9.17 16.57
C THR A 221 -12.23 9.22 18.00
N ILE A 222 -12.40 8.14 18.77
CA ILE A 222 -11.96 8.03 20.18
C ILE A 222 -11.24 6.70 20.43
N PRO A 223 -10.25 6.67 21.35
CA PRO A 223 -9.49 5.44 21.67
C PRO A 223 -10.33 4.29 22.18
N GLU A 224 -11.47 4.57 22.86
CA GLU A 224 -12.36 3.58 23.44
C GLU A 224 -13.00 2.66 22.39
N GLN A 225 -13.22 3.14 21.17
CA GLN A 225 -13.69 2.31 20.04
C GLN A 225 -12.67 1.22 19.71
N VAL A 226 -11.39 1.59 19.69
CA VAL A 226 -10.28 0.67 19.43
C VAL A 226 -10.09 -0.30 20.60
N THR A 227 -10.10 0.20 21.84
CA THR A 227 -10.00 -0.66 23.04
C THR A 227 -11.14 -1.69 23.07
N THR A 228 -12.35 -1.28 22.70
CA THR A 228 -13.50 -2.19 22.61
C THR A 228 -13.24 -3.31 21.58
N LEU A 229 -12.73 -2.98 20.39
CA LEU A 229 -12.40 -4.00 19.39
C LEU A 229 -11.32 -4.97 19.89
N VAL A 230 -10.29 -4.46 20.57
CA VAL A 230 -9.24 -5.30 21.17
C VAL A 230 -9.83 -6.29 22.19
N ARG A 231 -10.73 -5.84 23.07
CA ARG A 231 -11.39 -6.72 24.03
C ARG A 231 -12.27 -7.77 23.35
N LEU A 232 -12.96 -7.41 22.28
CA LEU A 232 -13.71 -8.38 21.47
C LEU A 232 -12.77 -9.43 20.84
N PHE A 233 -11.63 -9.02 20.34
CA PHE A 233 -10.60 -9.95 19.81
C PHE A 233 -10.12 -10.92 20.89
N GLU A 234 -9.81 -10.45 22.09
CA GLU A 234 -9.38 -11.29 23.20
C GLU A 234 -10.45 -12.36 23.58
N LEU A 235 -11.72 -11.97 23.56
CA LEU A 235 -12.84 -12.89 23.79
C LEU A 235 -12.96 -13.93 22.67
N ILE A 236 -12.88 -13.50 21.41
CA ILE A 236 -12.97 -14.39 20.25
C ILE A 236 -11.77 -15.35 20.23
N GLU A 237 -10.55 -14.85 20.45
CA GLU A 237 -9.33 -15.66 20.52
C GLU A 237 -9.45 -16.73 21.62
N LYS A 238 -9.87 -16.33 22.81
CA LYS A 238 -10.06 -17.25 23.95
C LYS A 238 -11.10 -18.32 23.67
N ASN A 239 -12.26 -17.93 23.15
CA ASN A 239 -13.39 -18.83 22.95
C ASN A 239 -13.18 -19.79 21.77
N ASN A 240 -12.30 -19.45 20.84
CA ASN A 240 -11.96 -20.27 19.67
C ASN A 240 -10.56 -20.90 19.76
N ASN A 241 -9.90 -20.86 20.91
CA ASN A 241 -8.55 -21.39 21.13
C ASN A 241 -7.49 -20.85 20.16
N LEU A 242 -7.61 -19.59 19.73
CA LEU A 242 -6.59 -18.94 18.93
C LEU A 242 -5.41 -18.47 19.82
N THR A 243 -4.26 -18.32 19.20
CA THR A 243 -3.13 -17.69 19.87
C THR A 243 -3.47 -16.24 20.25
N PRO A 244 -3.28 -15.82 21.51
CA PRO A 244 -3.49 -14.43 21.90
C PRO A 244 -2.69 -13.47 21.02
N GLY A 245 -3.36 -12.43 20.51
CA GLY A 245 -2.75 -11.45 19.60
C GLY A 245 -2.75 -11.85 18.12
N SER A 246 -3.39 -12.96 17.73
CA SER A 246 -3.49 -13.39 16.33
C SER A 246 -4.44 -12.52 15.49
N LEU A 247 -5.50 -11.97 16.10
CA LEU A 247 -6.38 -11.03 15.43
C LEU A 247 -5.74 -9.64 15.39
N ARG A 248 -5.61 -9.10 14.20
CA ARG A 248 -5.03 -7.79 13.88
C ARG A 248 -6.11 -6.84 13.39
N MET A 249 -5.84 -5.55 13.52
CA MET A 249 -6.75 -4.51 13.04
C MET A 249 -6.04 -3.46 12.19
N GLU A 250 -6.85 -2.73 11.45
CA GLU A 250 -6.51 -1.49 10.79
C GLU A 250 -7.55 -0.42 11.19
N THR A 251 -7.19 0.83 11.07
CA THR A 251 -8.07 1.95 11.39
C THR A 251 -8.22 2.89 10.20
N MET A 252 -9.38 3.54 10.11
CA MET A 252 -9.61 4.62 9.14
C MET A 252 -9.25 5.97 9.74
N VAL A 253 -8.64 6.81 8.91
CA VAL A 253 -8.41 8.24 9.17
C VAL A 253 -9.32 9.02 8.23
N GLU A 254 -10.51 9.35 8.68
CA GLU A 254 -11.57 9.89 7.80
C GLU A 254 -12.50 10.93 8.47
N ALA A 255 -12.14 11.36 9.68
CA ALA A 255 -12.84 12.43 10.38
C ALA A 255 -11.84 13.52 10.79
N THR A 256 -12.28 14.77 10.86
CA THR A 256 -11.41 15.87 11.29
C THR A 256 -10.93 15.68 12.73
N GLN A 257 -11.73 15.05 13.59
CA GLN A 257 -11.43 14.82 15.00
C GLN A 257 -10.31 13.79 15.23
N ILE A 258 -10.00 12.94 14.25
CA ILE A 258 -8.84 12.02 14.33
C ILE A 258 -7.54 12.73 13.93
N ILE A 259 -7.62 13.86 13.24
CA ILE A 259 -6.48 14.71 12.90
C ILE A 259 -6.18 15.71 14.00
N MET A 260 -7.23 16.31 14.57
CA MET A 260 -7.10 17.25 15.67
C MET A 260 -8.32 17.12 16.59
N ASP A 261 -8.07 16.84 17.87
CA ASP A 261 -9.11 16.73 18.90
C ASP A 261 -9.52 18.09 19.49
N GLU A 262 -10.44 18.09 20.44
CA GLU A 262 -10.95 19.29 21.13
C GLU A 262 -9.89 20.07 21.91
N ASP A 263 -8.80 19.40 22.30
CA ASP A 263 -7.66 20.01 22.96
C ASP A 263 -6.62 20.59 21.97
N GLY A 264 -6.88 20.51 20.66
CA GLY A 264 -5.94 20.90 19.61
C GLY A 264 -4.74 19.97 19.47
N ARG A 265 -4.87 18.70 19.88
CA ARG A 265 -3.83 17.68 19.79
C ARG A 265 -4.16 16.65 18.70
N ASN A 266 -3.11 16.08 18.09
CA ASN A 266 -3.31 14.93 17.21
C ASN A 266 -3.54 13.66 18.05
N PRO A 267 -4.72 12.99 17.95
CA PRO A 267 -5.04 11.84 18.79
C PRO A 267 -4.53 10.50 18.24
N LEU A 268 -3.97 10.44 17.03
CA LEU A 268 -3.61 9.19 16.34
C LEU A 268 -2.73 8.27 17.20
N MET A 269 -1.71 8.80 17.87
CA MET A 269 -0.87 7.98 18.75
C MET A 269 -1.60 7.41 19.96
N ARG A 270 -2.65 8.07 20.47
CA ARG A 270 -3.50 7.52 21.55
C ARG A 270 -4.34 6.38 21.02
N ILE A 271 -4.89 6.54 19.82
CA ILE A 271 -5.68 5.52 19.11
C ILE A 271 -4.82 4.29 18.82
N ILE A 272 -3.61 4.48 18.28
CA ILE A 272 -2.69 3.35 18.00
C ILE A 272 -2.30 2.63 19.31
N ARG A 273 -2.00 3.35 20.39
CA ARG A 273 -1.69 2.72 21.70
C ARG A 273 -2.88 1.93 22.26
N ALA A 274 -4.10 2.40 22.05
CA ALA A 274 -5.32 1.71 22.49
C ALA A 274 -5.50 0.34 21.79
N SER A 275 -4.82 0.10 20.67
CA SER A 275 -4.84 -1.18 19.96
C SER A 275 -3.97 -2.27 20.61
N ASP A 276 -3.21 -1.96 21.64
CA ASP A 276 -2.28 -2.89 22.31
C ASP A 276 -1.37 -3.65 21.34
N GLY A 277 -0.85 -2.92 20.31
CA GLY A 277 0.03 -3.48 19.29
C GLY A 277 -0.68 -4.29 18.20
N ARG A 278 -2.01 -4.35 18.18
CA ARG A 278 -2.79 -5.07 17.16
C ARG A 278 -3.03 -4.25 15.89
N CYS A 279 -2.95 -2.92 15.94
CA CYS A 279 -3.07 -2.07 14.76
C CYS A 279 -1.83 -2.15 13.89
N ILE A 280 -2.01 -2.44 12.59
CA ILE A 280 -0.89 -2.60 11.65
C ILE A 280 -0.88 -1.54 10.56
N ALA A 281 -2.03 -0.91 10.26
CA ALA A 281 -2.13 0.14 9.25
C ALA A 281 -3.19 1.18 9.60
N ALA A 282 -3.02 2.38 9.04
CA ALA A 282 -3.98 3.47 9.05
C ALA A 282 -4.29 3.88 7.60
N HIS A 283 -5.57 3.83 7.23
CA HIS A 283 -6.06 4.10 5.88
C HIS A 283 -6.80 5.42 5.84
N PHE A 284 -6.49 6.25 4.84
CA PHE A 284 -7.16 7.54 4.68
C PHE A 284 -8.48 7.40 3.91
N GLY A 285 -9.57 7.91 4.48
CA GLY A 285 -10.88 7.94 3.85
C GLY A 285 -11.18 9.30 3.24
N THR A 286 -10.77 9.50 1.98
CA THR A 286 -10.82 10.78 1.27
C THR A 286 -12.19 11.44 1.31
N TYR A 287 -13.25 10.69 1.04
CA TYR A 287 -14.60 11.26 0.85
C TYR A 287 -15.27 11.61 2.14
N ASP A 288 -15.22 10.76 3.17
CA ASP A 288 -15.69 11.09 4.52
C ASP A 288 -14.91 12.26 5.10
N TYR A 289 -13.57 12.27 4.95
CA TYR A 289 -12.75 13.37 5.46
C TYR A 289 -13.06 14.70 4.78
N THR A 290 -13.11 14.73 3.45
CA THR A 290 -13.42 15.96 2.70
C THR A 290 -14.86 16.44 2.99
N ALA A 291 -15.82 15.53 3.16
CA ALA A 291 -17.17 15.87 3.58
C ALA A 291 -17.17 16.48 4.99
N SER A 292 -16.42 15.92 5.93
CA SER A 292 -16.29 16.48 7.30
C SER A 292 -15.62 17.86 7.32
N CYS A 293 -14.82 18.18 6.30
CA CYS A 293 -14.26 19.51 6.07
C CYS A 293 -15.20 20.47 5.33
N GLY A 294 -16.42 20.06 5.02
CA GLY A 294 -17.39 20.89 4.30
C GLY A 294 -17.14 21.05 2.81
N ILE A 295 -16.27 20.20 2.22
CA ILE A 295 -15.99 20.22 0.77
C ILE A 295 -17.17 19.60 0.04
N THR A 296 -17.70 20.31 -0.98
CA THR A 296 -18.81 19.79 -1.78
C THR A 296 -18.38 18.68 -2.71
N ALA A 297 -19.25 17.71 -2.98
CA ALA A 297 -18.98 16.48 -3.71
C ALA A 297 -18.18 16.67 -5.03
N ARG A 298 -18.44 17.76 -5.77
CA ARG A 298 -17.72 18.08 -7.01
C ARG A 298 -16.21 18.24 -6.82
N TYR A 299 -15.76 18.68 -5.65
CA TYR A 299 -14.37 19.01 -5.34
C TYR A 299 -13.70 18.01 -4.40
N GLN A 300 -14.39 16.92 -4.05
CA GLN A 300 -13.83 15.84 -3.25
C GLN A 300 -12.92 14.97 -4.12
N THR A 301 -11.62 15.27 -4.08
CA THR A 301 -10.57 14.55 -4.83
C THR A 301 -9.43 14.17 -3.89
N MET A 302 -8.65 13.13 -4.26
CA MET A 302 -7.52 12.67 -3.44
C MET A 302 -6.42 13.73 -3.31
N ASP A 303 -6.19 14.52 -4.35
CA ASP A 303 -5.20 15.59 -4.42
C ASP A 303 -5.70 16.95 -3.91
N HIS A 304 -6.85 16.96 -3.20
CA HIS A 304 -7.35 18.19 -2.59
C HIS A 304 -6.41 18.64 -1.47
N PRO A 305 -6.05 19.94 -1.35
CA PRO A 305 -5.11 20.44 -0.32
C PRO A 305 -5.48 20.09 1.12
N VAL A 306 -6.78 19.91 1.42
CA VAL A 306 -7.23 19.49 2.76
C VAL A 306 -6.83 18.05 3.06
N CYS A 307 -6.76 17.18 2.03
CA CYS A 307 -6.25 15.82 2.16
C CYS A 307 -4.74 15.83 2.44
N ASP A 308 -3.97 16.66 1.73
CA ASP A 308 -2.53 16.82 1.98
C ASP A 308 -2.23 17.23 3.41
N PHE A 309 -3.02 18.14 3.97
CA PHE A 309 -2.89 18.50 5.39
C PHE A 309 -3.06 17.29 6.30
N ALA A 310 -4.11 16.50 6.10
CA ALA A 310 -4.36 15.30 6.90
C ALA A 310 -3.28 14.22 6.70
N HIS A 311 -2.80 14.05 5.48
CA HIS A 311 -1.69 13.16 5.15
C HIS A 311 -0.41 13.54 5.92
N HIS A 312 -0.02 14.81 5.90
CA HIS A 312 1.15 15.29 6.62
C HIS A 312 1.00 15.11 8.13
N MET A 313 -0.17 15.44 8.70
CA MET A 313 -0.45 15.23 10.12
C MET A 313 -0.38 13.76 10.51
N THR A 314 -0.91 12.87 9.67
CA THR A 314 -0.86 11.42 9.88
C THR A 314 0.59 10.91 9.81
N LYS A 315 1.39 11.35 8.83
CA LYS A 315 2.80 10.97 8.71
C LYS A 315 3.63 11.48 9.89
N VAL A 316 3.41 12.71 10.33
CA VAL A 316 4.12 13.25 11.51
C VAL A 316 3.77 12.48 12.77
N ALA A 317 2.49 12.13 12.96
CA ALA A 317 2.03 11.38 14.12
C ALA A 317 2.54 9.93 14.15
N LEU A 318 2.54 9.24 13.00
CA LEU A 318 2.81 7.80 12.90
C LEU A 318 4.18 7.46 12.32
N GLY A 319 4.97 8.45 11.92
CA GLY A 319 6.32 8.24 11.39
C GLY A 319 7.21 7.46 12.36
N GLY A 320 7.88 6.44 11.85
CA GLY A 320 8.78 5.60 12.63
C GLY A 320 8.09 4.59 13.57
N THR A 321 6.76 4.56 13.62
CA THR A 321 6.01 3.61 14.48
C THR A 321 5.90 2.21 13.89
N GLY A 322 6.19 2.04 12.61
CA GLY A 322 5.99 0.79 11.87
C GLY A 322 4.53 0.54 11.46
N ILE A 323 3.62 1.51 11.65
CA ILE A 323 2.25 1.47 11.13
C ILE A 323 2.29 1.81 9.65
N PHE A 324 1.73 0.95 8.80
CA PHE A 324 1.59 1.22 7.37
C PHE A 324 0.57 2.35 7.13
N LEU A 325 0.87 3.21 6.20
CA LEU A 325 -0.03 4.30 5.80
C LEU A 325 -0.55 4.02 4.40
N SER A 326 -1.87 4.01 4.26
CA SER A 326 -2.58 3.90 2.99
C SER A 326 -3.31 5.20 2.68
N ASP A 327 -3.16 5.68 1.46
CA ASP A 327 -3.98 6.76 0.93
C ASP A 327 -5.37 6.22 0.56
N GLY A 328 -6.26 7.09 0.12
CA GLY A 328 -7.63 6.78 -0.25
C GLY A 328 -7.82 6.26 -1.67
N ALA A 329 -9.01 6.46 -2.22
CA ALA A 329 -9.43 5.98 -3.53
C ALA A 329 -9.74 7.11 -4.52
N THR A 330 -9.47 6.86 -5.79
CA THR A 330 -10.02 7.65 -6.90
C THR A 330 -11.44 7.20 -7.19
N ASN A 331 -12.43 8.12 -7.15
CA ASN A 331 -13.84 7.82 -7.42
C ASN A 331 -14.22 7.87 -8.90
N VAL A 332 -13.28 8.20 -9.79
CA VAL A 332 -13.52 8.19 -11.24
C VAL A 332 -13.21 6.78 -11.77
N MET A 333 -14.27 6.09 -12.19
CA MET A 333 -14.16 4.70 -12.64
C MET A 333 -13.83 4.63 -14.14
N PRO A 334 -12.85 3.79 -14.55
CA PRO A 334 -12.52 3.56 -15.94
C PRO A 334 -13.55 2.60 -16.58
N VAL A 335 -14.77 3.08 -16.76
CA VAL A 335 -15.90 2.33 -17.29
C VAL A 335 -16.33 2.94 -18.63
N ALA A 336 -16.48 2.05 -19.61
CA ALA A 336 -16.97 2.42 -20.93
C ALA A 336 -18.44 2.86 -20.89
N PRO A 337 -18.80 4.02 -21.44
CA PRO A 337 -20.19 4.49 -21.48
C PRO A 337 -21.09 3.64 -22.38
N HIS A 338 -20.54 3.07 -23.45
CA HIS A 338 -21.30 2.26 -24.41
C HIS A 338 -20.99 0.77 -24.23
N ARG A 339 -22.03 -0.07 -24.25
CA ARG A 339 -21.95 -1.53 -24.09
C ARG A 339 -22.67 -2.21 -25.24
N GLY A 340 -22.26 -3.42 -25.58
CA GLY A 340 -22.81 -4.25 -26.65
C GLY A 340 -21.75 -4.67 -27.67
N ASP A 341 -22.12 -5.57 -28.57
CA ASP A 341 -21.21 -6.15 -29.57
C ASP A 341 -21.16 -5.33 -30.86
N ASP A 342 -22.22 -4.56 -31.19
CA ASP A 342 -22.38 -3.78 -32.43
C ASP A 342 -22.15 -2.29 -32.18
N LEU A 343 -21.01 -1.92 -31.54
CA LEU A 343 -20.69 -0.52 -31.31
C LEU A 343 -20.14 0.15 -32.58
N SER A 344 -20.59 1.39 -32.88
CA SER A 344 -20.02 2.20 -33.94
C SER A 344 -18.57 2.61 -33.58
N GLU A 345 -17.81 2.98 -34.63
CA GLU A 345 -16.44 3.50 -34.42
C GLU A 345 -16.40 4.71 -33.48
N GLU A 346 -17.43 5.56 -33.54
CA GLU A 346 -17.57 6.73 -32.69
C GLU A 346 -17.77 6.34 -31.22
N GLN A 347 -18.63 5.37 -30.95
CA GLN A 347 -18.86 4.80 -29.63
C GLN A 347 -17.61 4.13 -29.08
N LEU A 348 -16.85 3.39 -29.87
CA LEU A 348 -15.57 2.79 -29.48
C LEU A 348 -14.53 3.88 -29.15
N LYS A 349 -14.51 4.99 -29.88
CA LYS A 349 -13.62 6.13 -29.58
C LYS A 349 -14.02 6.84 -28.28
N GLU A 350 -15.31 7.02 -28.03
CA GLU A 350 -15.81 7.58 -26.77
C GLU A 350 -15.48 6.67 -25.59
N ASN A 351 -15.64 5.37 -25.74
CA ASN A 351 -15.26 4.37 -24.72
C ASN A 351 -13.77 4.49 -24.36
N ARG A 352 -12.89 4.51 -25.38
CA ARG A 352 -11.46 4.71 -25.16
C ARG A 352 -11.15 6.02 -24.45
N LYS A 353 -11.74 7.11 -24.91
CA LYS A 353 -11.55 8.43 -24.30
C LYS A 353 -11.97 8.45 -22.82
N SER A 354 -13.11 7.84 -22.48
CA SER A 354 -13.62 7.77 -21.12
C SER A 354 -12.68 6.98 -20.21
N VAL A 355 -12.28 5.78 -20.62
CA VAL A 355 -11.38 4.91 -19.84
C VAL A 355 -10.00 5.54 -19.71
N HIS A 356 -9.42 6.08 -20.78
CA HIS A 356 -8.13 6.75 -20.73
C HIS A 356 -8.13 7.98 -19.82
N ASN A 357 -9.20 8.77 -19.81
CA ASN A 357 -9.33 9.91 -18.89
C ASN A 357 -9.37 9.47 -17.43
N ALA A 358 -10.14 8.41 -17.12
CA ALA A 358 -10.18 7.86 -15.78
C ALA A 358 -8.82 7.29 -15.34
N TRP A 359 -8.11 6.61 -16.24
CA TRP A 359 -6.74 6.13 -15.97
C TRP A 359 -5.75 7.26 -15.71
N LYS A 360 -5.81 8.35 -16.50
CA LYS A 360 -4.96 9.54 -16.29
C LYS A 360 -5.18 10.15 -14.92
N ILE A 361 -6.42 10.31 -14.48
CA ILE A 361 -6.78 10.85 -13.17
C ILE A 361 -6.25 9.93 -12.08
N GLY A 362 -6.57 8.63 -12.13
CA GLY A 362 -6.14 7.67 -11.12
C GLY A 362 -4.61 7.49 -11.07
N TYR A 363 -3.94 7.52 -12.23
CA TYR A 363 -2.49 7.53 -12.30
C TYR A 363 -1.89 8.77 -11.63
N GLY A 364 -2.44 9.97 -11.92
CA GLY A 364 -2.00 11.21 -11.29
C GLY A 364 -2.16 11.19 -9.77
N HIS A 365 -3.32 10.73 -9.28
CA HIS A 365 -3.57 10.56 -7.84
C HIS A 365 -2.60 9.57 -7.20
N THR A 366 -2.35 8.43 -7.85
CA THR A 366 -1.39 7.43 -7.33
C THR A 366 0.04 7.97 -7.30
N MET A 367 0.46 8.71 -8.34
CA MET A 367 1.78 9.37 -8.37
C MET A 367 1.89 10.43 -7.27
N HIS A 368 0.82 11.22 -7.02
CA HIS A 368 0.76 12.16 -5.92
C HIS A 368 0.97 11.46 -4.56
N SER A 369 0.26 10.36 -4.32
CA SER A 369 0.41 9.53 -3.12
C SER A 369 1.86 9.04 -2.95
N LEU A 370 2.45 8.45 -4.00
CA LEU A 370 3.81 7.90 -3.97
C LEU A 370 4.87 8.97 -3.69
N ILE A 371 4.76 10.15 -4.32
CA ILE A 371 5.66 11.30 -4.12
C ILE A 371 5.58 11.77 -2.66
N ASN A 372 4.38 11.76 -2.07
CA ASN A 372 4.16 12.10 -0.67
C ASN A 372 4.44 10.93 0.30
N GLY A 373 4.99 9.80 -0.19
CA GLY A 373 5.43 8.67 0.62
C GLY A 373 4.28 7.79 1.14
N PHE A 374 3.14 7.78 0.44
CA PHE A 374 2.07 6.80 0.63
C PHE A 374 2.20 5.73 -0.46
N TYR A 375 2.62 4.54 -0.08
CA TYR A 375 2.91 3.44 -1.02
C TYR A 375 1.74 2.48 -1.21
N GLN A 376 0.63 2.72 -0.55
CA GLN A 376 -0.62 1.97 -0.63
C GLN A 376 -1.77 2.96 -0.83
N GLY A 377 -2.83 2.53 -1.52
CA GLY A 377 -4.07 3.28 -1.68
C GLY A 377 -5.23 2.32 -1.90
N TRP A 378 -6.39 2.84 -2.26
CA TRP A 378 -7.56 2.01 -2.51
C TRP A 378 -7.90 1.95 -3.98
N ASP A 379 -8.40 0.78 -4.41
CA ASP A 379 -9.05 0.60 -5.69
C ASP A 379 -10.48 0.08 -5.48
N LEU A 380 -11.42 0.65 -6.23
CA LEU A 380 -12.85 0.38 -6.10
C LEU A 380 -13.39 -0.45 -7.28
N ASN A 381 -12.57 -0.62 -8.32
CA ASN A 381 -12.96 -1.32 -9.54
C ASN A 381 -11.75 -2.03 -10.15
N PRO A 382 -11.87 -3.27 -10.63
CA PRO A 382 -10.75 -3.98 -11.24
C PRO A 382 -10.12 -3.26 -12.44
N ALA A 383 -10.89 -2.42 -13.16
CA ALA A 383 -10.35 -1.62 -14.26
C ALA A 383 -9.39 -0.50 -13.82
N GLN A 384 -9.26 -0.22 -12.51
CA GLN A 384 -8.26 0.68 -11.95
C GLN A 384 -6.90 0.00 -11.76
N LEU A 385 -6.84 -1.34 -11.63
CA LEU A 385 -5.60 -2.06 -11.35
C LEU A 385 -4.49 -1.81 -12.38
N PRO A 386 -4.75 -1.76 -13.70
CA PRO A 386 -3.72 -1.46 -14.68
C PRO A 386 -3.00 -0.14 -14.42
N MET A 387 -3.74 0.94 -14.12
CA MET A 387 -3.16 2.26 -13.87
C MET A 387 -2.47 2.34 -12.51
N ARG A 388 -2.96 1.62 -11.49
CA ARG A 388 -2.32 1.48 -10.17
C ARG A 388 -0.91 0.91 -10.30
N TYR A 389 -0.80 -0.23 -10.98
CA TYR A 389 0.49 -0.86 -11.22
C TYR A 389 1.36 -0.06 -12.18
N ALA A 390 0.76 0.62 -13.18
CA ALA A 390 1.49 1.52 -14.06
C ALA A 390 2.17 2.66 -13.27
N ALA A 391 1.44 3.32 -12.36
CA ALA A 391 1.99 4.38 -11.52
C ALA A 391 3.09 3.84 -10.59
N THR A 392 2.83 2.73 -9.89
CA THR A 392 3.78 2.13 -8.96
C THR A 392 5.08 1.71 -9.65
N TYR A 393 4.98 0.99 -10.76
CA TYR A 393 6.18 0.51 -11.46
C TYR A 393 6.92 1.66 -12.16
N ASN A 394 6.20 2.59 -12.78
CA ASN A 394 6.83 3.76 -13.39
C ASN A 394 7.56 4.61 -12.36
N PHE A 395 6.98 4.84 -11.17
CA PHE A 395 7.60 5.61 -10.09
C PHE A 395 8.97 5.06 -9.70
N PHE A 396 9.08 3.75 -9.52
CA PHE A 396 10.34 3.12 -9.13
C PHE A 396 11.31 2.95 -10.30
N LEU A 397 10.85 2.47 -11.46
CA LEU A 397 11.72 2.15 -12.59
C LEU A 397 12.30 3.40 -13.26
N SER A 398 11.55 4.50 -13.34
CA SER A 398 12.05 5.75 -13.93
C SER A 398 13.22 6.38 -13.16
N SER A 399 13.33 6.10 -11.86
CA SER A 399 14.38 6.65 -10.98
C SER A 399 15.46 5.62 -10.62
N MET A 400 15.33 4.37 -11.09
CA MET A 400 16.15 3.26 -10.60
C MET A 400 17.64 3.43 -10.89
N ASN A 401 18.00 3.85 -12.10
CA ASN A 401 19.41 4.00 -12.51
C ASN A 401 20.11 5.07 -11.65
N ASP A 402 19.47 6.23 -11.47
CA ASP A 402 19.98 7.31 -10.62
C ASP A 402 20.12 6.84 -9.17
N ALA A 403 19.08 6.26 -8.61
CA ALA A 403 19.08 5.75 -7.24
C ALA A 403 20.16 4.68 -7.02
N THR A 404 20.36 3.78 -7.98
CA THR A 404 21.41 2.74 -7.93
C THR A 404 22.79 3.36 -7.92
N TYR A 405 23.06 4.28 -8.83
CA TYR A 405 24.36 4.95 -8.93
C TYR A 405 24.68 5.75 -7.66
N ARG A 406 23.73 6.52 -7.16
CA ARG A 406 23.89 7.32 -5.95
C ARG A 406 24.13 6.46 -4.72
N LEU A 407 23.30 5.43 -4.50
CA LEU A 407 23.46 4.54 -3.34
C LEU A 407 24.79 3.80 -3.39
N LYS A 408 25.17 3.25 -4.55
CA LYS A 408 26.45 2.58 -4.74
C LYS A 408 27.63 3.51 -4.44
N THR A 409 27.65 4.70 -5.03
CA THR A 409 28.70 5.70 -4.81
C THR A 409 28.81 6.10 -3.35
N PHE A 410 27.66 6.28 -2.67
CA PHE A 410 27.63 6.65 -1.27
C PHE A 410 28.16 5.53 -0.36
N VAL A 411 27.83 4.29 -0.66
CA VAL A 411 28.33 3.10 0.06
C VAL A 411 29.84 2.92 -0.15
N GLU A 412 30.34 3.02 -1.39
CA GLU A 412 31.75 2.86 -1.71
C GLU A 412 32.64 3.92 -1.05
N ARG A 413 32.14 5.12 -0.87
CA ARG A 413 32.83 6.21 -0.15
C ARG A 413 32.65 6.14 1.38
N ALA A 414 32.27 4.99 1.90
CA ALA A 414 32.06 4.75 3.34
C ALA A 414 31.14 5.77 4.01
N ALA A 415 30.11 6.23 3.27
CA ALA A 415 29.13 7.23 3.70
C ALA A 415 29.73 8.57 4.15
N ILE A 416 30.82 8.97 3.56
CA ILE A 416 31.25 10.36 3.60
C ILE A 416 30.32 11.16 2.71
N SER A 417 29.86 12.32 3.19
CA SER A 417 29.06 13.26 2.39
C SER A 417 29.66 13.48 1.03
N THR A 418 28.86 13.27 -0.02
CA THR A 418 29.36 13.14 -1.38
C THR A 418 28.55 14.01 -2.32
N LEU A 419 29.26 14.73 -3.22
CA LEU A 419 28.66 15.39 -4.36
C LEU A 419 28.67 14.41 -5.53
N THR A 420 27.48 14.08 -6.06
CA THR A 420 27.30 13.21 -7.21
C THR A 420 26.62 14.01 -8.32
N GLY A 421 27.41 14.43 -9.31
CA GLY A 421 26.94 15.45 -10.27
C GLY A 421 26.72 16.77 -9.55
N ASP A 422 25.50 17.27 -9.57
CA ASP A 422 25.02 18.47 -8.87
C ASP A 422 24.24 18.15 -7.58
N ILE A 423 24.12 16.86 -7.21
CA ILE A 423 23.39 16.39 -6.04
C ILE A 423 24.34 16.04 -4.90
N PHE A 424 24.05 16.60 -3.73
CA PHE A 424 24.77 16.33 -2.49
C PHE A 424 24.06 15.24 -1.67
N ASP A 425 24.73 14.12 -1.44
CA ASP A 425 24.23 12.99 -0.66
C ASP A 425 24.88 12.94 0.74
N ASP A 426 24.07 12.87 1.78
CA ASP A 426 24.46 12.68 3.18
C ASP A 426 23.82 11.40 3.77
N ALA A 427 24.01 11.17 5.07
CA ALA A 427 23.47 9.99 5.74
C ALA A 427 21.93 9.90 5.69
N ALA A 428 21.22 11.03 5.68
CA ALA A 428 19.75 11.05 5.57
C ALA A 428 19.32 10.65 4.15
N THR A 429 20.01 11.15 3.13
CA THR A 429 19.78 10.75 1.74
C THR A 429 20.09 9.28 1.53
N GLY A 430 21.18 8.76 2.09
CA GLY A 430 21.51 7.32 2.05
C GLY A 430 20.40 6.45 2.64
N GLN A 431 19.77 6.88 3.73
CA GLN A 431 18.61 6.18 4.30
C GLN A 431 17.38 6.25 3.37
N GLY A 432 17.14 7.39 2.72
CA GLY A 432 16.08 7.54 1.73
C GLY A 432 16.25 6.62 0.53
N LEU A 433 17.48 6.51 0.01
CA LEU A 433 17.81 5.59 -1.08
C LEU A 433 17.64 4.11 -0.67
N LEU A 434 18.05 3.73 0.55
CA LEU A 434 17.83 2.39 1.07
C LEU A 434 16.34 2.05 1.15
N ASN A 435 15.51 2.98 1.63
CA ASN A 435 14.06 2.81 1.70
C ASN A 435 13.44 2.69 0.31
N PHE A 436 13.94 3.42 -0.69
CA PHE A 436 13.50 3.31 -2.08
C PHE A 436 13.66 1.87 -2.59
N PHE A 437 14.83 1.25 -2.44
CA PHE A 437 15.06 -0.13 -2.90
C PHE A 437 14.21 -1.14 -2.15
N LEU A 438 14.04 -0.99 -0.84
CA LEU A 438 13.17 -1.85 -0.04
C LEU A 438 11.71 -1.80 -0.54
N LYS A 439 11.19 -0.60 -0.78
CA LYS A 439 9.82 -0.41 -1.28
C LYS A 439 9.66 -0.93 -2.71
N ALA A 440 10.64 -0.68 -3.58
CA ALA A 440 10.66 -1.16 -4.97
C ALA A 440 10.64 -2.70 -5.05
N MET A 441 11.39 -3.39 -4.18
CA MET A 441 11.34 -4.85 -4.08
C MET A 441 9.99 -5.34 -3.54
N ASN A 442 9.48 -4.72 -2.48
CA ASN A 442 8.25 -5.15 -1.82
C ASN A 442 7.02 -5.05 -2.74
N CYS A 443 6.97 -4.08 -3.64
CA CYS A 443 5.89 -3.94 -4.62
C CYS A 443 6.13 -4.71 -5.93
N GLY A 444 7.27 -5.39 -6.09
CA GLY A 444 7.61 -6.13 -7.29
C GLY A 444 8.06 -5.27 -8.48
N ALA A 445 8.33 -3.97 -8.27
CA ALA A 445 8.89 -3.11 -9.32
C ALA A 445 10.28 -3.59 -9.75
N ILE A 446 11.08 -4.05 -8.78
CA ILE A 446 12.39 -4.65 -9.03
C ILE A 446 12.49 -6.02 -8.35
N THR A 447 13.36 -6.86 -8.87
CA THR A 447 13.76 -8.15 -8.28
C THR A 447 14.87 -7.95 -7.23
N GLU A 448 15.07 -8.93 -6.36
CA GLU A 448 16.22 -8.95 -5.45
C GLU A 448 17.55 -8.90 -6.24
N GLN A 449 17.63 -9.59 -7.38
CA GLN A 449 18.82 -9.58 -8.25
C GLN A 449 19.14 -8.17 -8.79
N GLU A 450 18.11 -7.43 -9.20
CA GLU A 450 18.28 -6.03 -9.65
C GLU A 450 18.74 -5.13 -8.51
N ALA A 451 18.29 -5.36 -7.29
CA ALA A 451 18.69 -4.59 -6.11
C ALA A 451 20.17 -4.78 -5.75
N LEU A 452 20.78 -5.93 -6.06
CA LEU A 452 22.22 -6.18 -5.84
C LEU A 452 23.14 -5.25 -6.64
N ALA A 453 22.64 -4.61 -7.71
CA ALA A 453 23.41 -3.62 -8.47
C ALA A 453 23.81 -2.38 -7.63
N THR A 454 23.17 -2.16 -6.47
CA THR A 454 23.57 -1.13 -5.49
C THR A 454 24.86 -1.43 -4.76
N GLY A 455 25.39 -2.66 -4.87
CA GLY A 455 26.54 -3.15 -4.09
C GLY A 455 26.20 -3.50 -2.63
N LEU A 456 24.91 -3.52 -2.27
CA LEU A 456 24.42 -4.02 -0.98
C LEU A 456 23.94 -5.46 -1.11
N THR A 457 24.07 -6.24 -0.03
CA THR A 457 23.41 -7.54 0.06
C THR A 457 21.92 -7.36 0.38
N ILE A 458 21.12 -8.39 0.13
CA ILE A 458 19.68 -8.35 0.44
C ILE A 458 19.45 -8.20 1.95
N GLU A 459 20.29 -8.82 2.79
CA GLU A 459 20.25 -8.67 4.24
C GLU A 459 20.54 -7.22 4.65
N GLU A 460 21.52 -6.57 4.01
CA GLU A 460 21.83 -5.16 4.26
C GLU A 460 20.64 -4.26 3.91
N ILE A 461 20.01 -4.45 2.75
CA ILE A 461 18.83 -3.67 2.36
C ILE A 461 17.69 -3.92 3.34
N ARG A 462 17.42 -5.17 3.73
CA ARG A 462 16.38 -5.53 4.69
C ARG A 462 16.68 -5.10 6.12
N SER A 463 17.94 -4.79 6.46
CA SER A 463 18.31 -4.23 7.77
C SER A 463 17.71 -2.84 8.03
N ARG A 464 17.34 -2.11 6.97
CA ARG A 464 16.69 -0.78 6.99
C ARG A 464 17.46 0.31 7.75
N SER A 465 18.72 0.07 8.04
CA SER A 465 19.55 1.00 8.79
C SER A 465 20.89 1.16 8.11
N PHE A 466 21.04 2.28 7.43
CA PHE A 466 22.29 2.62 6.79
C PHE A 466 23.45 2.65 7.80
N TYR A 467 23.18 3.10 9.02
CA TYR A 467 24.17 3.09 10.10
C TYR A 467 24.65 1.66 10.45
N LYS A 468 23.75 0.67 10.53
CA LYS A 468 24.13 -0.73 10.79
C LYS A 468 24.95 -1.31 9.64
N ILE A 469 24.62 -0.98 8.40
CA ILE A 469 25.37 -1.40 7.21
C ILE A 469 26.82 -0.92 7.31
N LEU A 470 27.01 0.37 7.61
CA LEU A 470 28.35 0.94 7.74
C LEU A 470 29.16 0.34 8.90
N GLN A 471 28.51 0.13 10.05
CA GLN A 471 29.18 -0.53 11.19
C GLN A 471 29.60 -1.97 10.84
N GLY A 472 28.73 -2.74 10.19
CA GLY A 472 29.03 -4.10 9.75
C GLY A 472 30.23 -4.16 8.80
N ARG A 473 30.26 -3.28 7.79
CA ARG A 473 31.35 -3.21 6.80
C ARG A 473 32.68 -2.74 7.43
N ARG A 474 32.66 -1.78 8.35
CA ARG A 474 33.86 -1.35 9.09
C ARG A 474 34.42 -2.47 9.99
N ALA A 475 33.56 -3.23 10.63
CA ALA A 475 33.96 -4.36 11.46
C ALA A 475 34.52 -5.53 10.64
N GLY A 476 34.02 -5.73 9.39
CA GLY A 476 34.54 -6.73 8.45
C GLY A 476 35.85 -6.33 7.75
N GLY A 477 36.04 -5.03 7.45
CA GLY A 477 37.25 -4.50 6.83
C GLY A 477 38.50 -4.46 7.70
N ASN A 478 38.36 -4.70 9.01
CA ASN A 478 39.50 -4.86 9.95
C ASN A 478 40.00 -6.31 10.09
N LYS A 479 39.55 -7.22 9.21
CA LYS A 479 39.91 -8.66 9.25
C LYS A 479 40.72 -9.13 8.03
N GLU A 480 41.18 -8.19 7.16
CA GLU A 480 42.15 -8.50 6.11
C GLU A 480 43.54 -7.91 6.39
#